data_fc1e6f115fdc570912990c37fccfa835
#
_entry.id   fc1e6f115fdc570912990c37fccfa835
#
_cell.length_a   1.000
_cell.length_b   1.000
_cell.length_c   1.000
_cell.angle_alpha   90.00
_cell.angle_beta   90.00
_cell.angle_gamma   90.00
#
_symmetry.space_group_name_H-M   'P 1'
#
loop_
_entity.id
_entity.type
_entity.pdbx_description
1 polymer ?
#
loop_
_entity_poly.entity_id
_entity_poly.type
_entity_poly.pdbx_seq_one_letter_code
_entity_poly.pdbx_strand_id
1 'polypeptide(L)'
;MPVKYVFVTGGVVSGLGKGITAASLGRLLKARGFKVTMQKFDPYINIDPGTMNPIQHGEVFVTDDGAETDLDLGHYERFIDESLNKNSNVTTGKVYWSVLQKERRGDYGGGTVQVIPHITNEIKSRFYRDFTTKETQIAIIEVGGTVGDIESQPFLESIRQFQHEVGHENAILIHVTLIPYLHASGEMKTKPTQASVKELQGMGIQPDIIVCRSEQPLDQGLKDKIALFCNVPNQNVLQNLDVEYLYEAPLAMEKEHLAQVACDCLHLDCPEPDLSDWTEMVDALRHPTQEVEIALVGKYTQLHDAYISVVEALKHGGIAERATVNIKWVDSELLNEYNVDEVLGTAQGIIVPGGFGDRGVEGMITAAKYAREHKVPYLGLCLGMQVAIIEYARHVCKFNDAHSIELDPQTTHPVIALMPDQNGVEDIGGTLRLGSYPCVLDKTSKAYQVYGSEHIEERHRHRYEFNNDYRAALTENGLKLCGLSPDGRIVEMIEIPDHPWFIATQAHPELKSRPNRPHPLFKGFVEASVKTKR
;
A
#
# COMPACT_ATOMS: atom_id res chain seq x y z
N MET A 1 -11.58 19.93 -20.70
CA MET A 1 -10.21 20.44 -20.48
C MET A 1 -9.27 19.30 -20.86
N PRO A 2 -8.15 19.54 -21.56
CA PRO A 2 -7.14 18.51 -21.75
C PRO A 2 -6.58 18.08 -20.40
N VAL A 3 -6.18 16.81 -20.29
CA VAL A 3 -5.56 16.30 -19.06
C VAL A 3 -4.21 16.98 -18.85
N LYS A 4 -3.94 17.36 -17.61
CA LYS A 4 -2.66 17.90 -17.17
C LYS A 4 -1.82 16.82 -16.50
N TYR A 5 -0.51 16.87 -16.70
CA TYR A 5 0.43 15.86 -16.21
C TYR A 5 1.43 16.49 -15.24
N VAL A 6 1.65 15.84 -14.12
CA VAL A 6 2.67 16.21 -13.14
C VAL A 6 3.63 15.04 -12.98
N PHE A 7 4.83 15.17 -13.49
CA PHE A 7 5.88 14.18 -13.26
C PHE A 7 6.62 14.49 -11.97
N VAL A 8 6.89 13.47 -11.16
CA VAL A 8 7.64 13.60 -9.92
C VAL A 8 8.88 12.70 -10.01
N THR A 9 10.04 13.31 -9.96
CA THR A 9 11.34 12.64 -9.97
C THR A 9 12.12 12.93 -8.70
N GLY A 10 13.16 12.17 -8.42
CA GLY A 10 14.03 12.44 -7.28
C GLY A 10 15.50 12.30 -7.61
N GLY A 11 16.32 13.00 -6.86
CA GLY A 11 17.76 12.95 -7.00
C GLY A 11 18.48 12.95 -5.66
N VAL A 12 19.80 12.77 -5.72
CA VAL A 12 20.73 12.70 -4.60
C VAL A 12 20.76 11.33 -3.92
N VAL A 13 19.64 10.86 -3.33
CA VAL A 13 19.53 9.54 -2.68
C VAL A 13 18.11 8.97 -2.85
N SER A 14 17.97 7.66 -2.64
CA SER A 14 16.67 7.00 -2.52
C SER A 14 16.01 7.33 -1.17
N GLY A 15 14.70 7.07 -1.03
CA GLY A 15 13.99 7.28 0.24
C GLY A 15 13.69 8.74 0.60
N LEU A 16 13.80 9.68 -0.36
CA LEU A 16 13.52 11.11 -0.13
C LEU A 16 12.05 11.47 0.08
N GLY A 17 11.14 10.49 -0.02
CA GLY A 17 9.70 10.74 0.09
C GLY A 17 9.07 11.33 -1.18
N LYS A 18 9.57 10.96 -2.38
CA LYS A 18 8.94 11.28 -3.67
C LYS A 18 7.47 10.90 -3.68
N GLY A 19 7.17 9.64 -3.32
CA GLY A 19 5.81 9.09 -3.27
C GLY A 19 4.90 9.89 -2.34
N ILE A 20 5.39 10.25 -1.16
CA ILE A 20 4.64 11.07 -0.20
C ILE A 20 4.43 12.49 -0.71
N THR A 21 5.43 13.08 -1.37
CA THR A 21 5.27 14.41 -2.00
C THR A 21 4.21 14.35 -3.11
N ALA A 22 4.28 13.33 -3.98
CA ALA A 22 3.30 13.11 -5.05
C ALA A 22 1.88 12.87 -4.49
N ALA A 23 1.76 12.01 -3.48
CA ALA A 23 0.50 11.70 -2.81
C ALA A 23 -0.08 12.93 -2.08
N SER A 24 0.77 13.73 -1.41
CA SER A 24 0.36 14.98 -0.78
C SER A 24 -0.19 15.97 -1.80
N LEU A 25 0.50 16.14 -2.93
CA LEU A 25 -0.01 16.97 -4.03
C LEU A 25 -1.36 16.45 -4.54
N GLY A 26 -1.49 15.13 -4.72
CA GLY A 26 -2.75 14.49 -5.13
C GLY A 26 -3.88 14.80 -4.15
N ARG A 27 -3.65 14.69 -2.84
CA ARG A 27 -4.62 15.05 -1.81
C ARG A 27 -5.01 16.53 -1.87
N LEU A 28 -4.02 17.43 -2.00
CA LEU A 28 -4.25 18.87 -2.04
C LEU A 28 -5.04 19.32 -3.28
N LEU A 29 -4.75 18.72 -4.44
CA LEU A 29 -5.50 18.98 -5.67
C LEU A 29 -6.93 18.43 -5.57
N LYS A 30 -7.10 17.25 -4.98
CA LYS A 30 -8.41 16.66 -4.75
C LYS A 30 -9.24 17.50 -3.77
N ALA A 31 -8.64 18.04 -2.72
CA ALA A 31 -9.29 18.97 -1.78
C ALA A 31 -9.77 20.26 -2.45
N ARG A 32 -9.22 20.60 -3.60
CA ARG A 32 -9.62 21.72 -4.46
C ARG A 32 -10.67 21.37 -5.51
N GLY A 33 -11.14 20.10 -5.50
CA GLY A 33 -12.17 19.61 -6.41
C GLY A 33 -11.67 19.06 -7.74
N PHE A 34 -10.35 18.94 -7.95
CA PHE A 34 -9.82 18.28 -9.15
C PHE A 34 -10.02 16.78 -9.11
N LYS A 35 -10.25 16.17 -10.28
CA LYS A 35 -10.22 14.73 -10.48
C LYS A 35 -8.78 14.28 -10.76
N VAL A 36 -8.20 13.62 -9.79
CA VAL A 36 -6.77 13.24 -9.78
C VAL A 36 -6.61 11.74 -9.91
N THR A 37 -5.66 11.28 -10.72
CA THR A 37 -5.16 9.91 -10.73
C THR A 37 -3.65 9.89 -10.49
N MET A 38 -3.14 8.73 -10.06
CA MET A 38 -1.70 8.56 -9.79
C MET A 38 -1.15 7.32 -10.47
N GLN A 39 0.09 7.42 -10.94
CA GLN A 39 0.85 6.31 -11.52
C GLN A 39 2.25 6.24 -10.90
N LYS A 40 2.75 5.01 -10.74
CA LYS A 40 4.11 4.67 -10.35
C LYS A 40 4.84 4.02 -11.52
N PHE A 41 6.02 4.55 -11.84
CA PHE A 41 6.92 3.96 -12.82
C PHE A 41 8.19 3.47 -12.11
N ASP A 42 8.37 2.15 -12.08
CA ASP A 42 9.48 1.50 -11.38
C ASP A 42 10.55 1.02 -12.35
N PRO A 43 11.83 1.43 -12.15
CA PRO A 43 12.90 1.12 -13.09
C PRO A 43 13.44 -0.32 -13.00
N TYR A 44 12.95 -1.16 -12.09
CA TYR A 44 13.39 -2.54 -12.01
C TYR A 44 12.82 -3.42 -13.14
N ILE A 45 13.53 -4.54 -13.44
CA ILE A 45 13.23 -5.43 -14.58
C ILE A 45 12.14 -6.48 -14.27
N ASN A 46 11.76 -6.67 -13.03
CA ASN A 46 10.65 -7.55 -12.71
C ASN A 46 9.37 -7.09 -13.41
N ILE A 47 8.55 -8.05 -13.87
CA ILE A 47 7.26 -7.71 -14.50
C ILE A 47 6.32 -7.09 -13.46
N ASP A 48 6.28 -7.68 -12.27
CA ASP A 48 5.55 -7.20 -11.10
C ASP A 48 6.26 -7.66 -9.82
N PRO A 49 5.89 -7.16 -8.64
CA PRO A 49 6.49 -7.55 -7.37
C PRO A 49 5.95 -8.87 -6.80
N GLY A 50 5.00 -9.55 -7.45
CA GLY A 50 4.30 -10.73 -6.92
C GLY A 50 5.20 -11.89 -6.52
N THR A 51 6.37 -12.03 -7.18
CA THR A 51 7.37 -13.05 -6.87
C THR A 51 8.56 -12.52 -6.03
N MET A 52 8.55 -11.24 -5.67
CA MET A 52 9.61 -10.65 -4.88
C MET A 52 9.52 -11.07 -3.41
N ASN A 53 10.67 -11.11 -2.73
CA ASN A 53 10.73 -11.40 -1.31
C ASN A 53 10.27 -10.19 -0.49
N PRO A 54 9.19 -10.31 0.33
CA PRO A 54 8.70 -9.19 1.15
C PRO A 54 9.75 -8.61 2.12
N ILE A 55 10.72 -9.41 2.56
CA ILE A 55 11.81 -8.94 3.44
C ILE A 55 12.77 -8.00 2.69
N GLN A 56 12.83 -8.05 1.37
CA GLN A 56 13.71 -7.20 0.56
C GLN A 56 12.99 -5.99 -0.05
N HIS A 57 11.72 -6.16 -0.44
CA HIS A 57 10.96 -5.17 -1.21
C HIS A 57 9.76 -4.57 -0.47
N GLY A 58 9.46 -5.09 0.72
CA GLY A 58 8.26 -4.70 1.44
C GLY A 58 7.00 -5.43 0.95
N GLU A 59 5.85 -4.86 1.27
CA GLU A 59 4.54 -5.42 0.93
C GLU A 59 4.27 -5.44 -0.57
N VAL A 60 3.61 -6.49 -1.03
CA VAL A 60 2.98 -6.52 -2.35
C VAL A 60 1.56 -6.00 -2.20
N PHE A 61 1.29 -4.81 -2.74
CA PHE A 61 -0.03 -4.19 -2.73
C PHE A 61 -0.88 -4.70 -3.90
N VAL A 62 -2.15 -5.05 -3.64
CA VAL A 62 -3.04 -5.58 -4.68
C VAL A 62 -4.19 -4.61 -4.93
N THR A 63 -4.43 -4.30 -6.21
CA THR A 63 -5.53 -3.44 -6.66
C THR A 63 -6.85 -4.20 -6.79
N ASP A 64 -7.97 -3.48 -6.95
CA ASP A 64 -9.29 -4.11 -7.12
C ASP A 64 -9.36 -5.01 -8.37
N ASP A 65 -8.65 -4.66 -9.44
CA ASP A 65 -8.57 -5.44 -10.70
C ASP A 65 -7.48 -6.53 -10.70
N GLY A 66 -6.89 -6.83 -9.53
CA GLY A 66 -5.99 -7.96 -9.31
C GLY A 66 -4.54 -7.72 -9.75
N ALA A 67 -4.10 -6.49 -9.92
CA ALA A 67 -2.69 -6.23 -10.16
C ALA A 67 -1.88 -6.30 -8.86
N GLU A 68 -0.78 -7.03 -8.89
CA GLU A 68 0.26 -6.99 -7.87
C GLU A 68 1.19 -5.80 -8.16
N THR A 69 1.37 -4.94 -7.16
CA THR A 69 2.03 -3.64 -7.34
C THR A 69 2.96 -3.31 -6.19
N ASP A 70 3.79 -2.29 -6.38
CA ASP A 70 4.64 -1.74 -5.33
C ASP A 70 3.81 -1.13 -4.18
N LEU A 71 4.38 -1.10 -2.97
CA LEU A 71 3.74 -0.58 -1.76
C LEU A 71 3.37 0.92 -1.86
N ASP A 72 4.02 1.68 -2.73
CA ASP A 72 3.72 3.10 -2.95
C ASP A 72 2.28 3.33 -3.41
N LEU A 73 1.68 2.38 -4.16
CA LEU A 73 0.28 2.49 -4.54
C LEU A 73 -0.65 2.52 -3.32
N GLY A 74 -0.30 1.79 -2.27
CA GLY A 74 -1.01 1.87 -0.98
C GLY A 74 -0.97 3.27 -0.39
N HIS A 75 0.17 3.95 -0.43
CA HIS A 75 0.27 5.34 0.01
C HIS A 75 -0.60 6.26 -0.85
N TYR A 76 -0.55 6.10 -2.19
CA TYR A 76 -1.38 6.92 -3.07
C TYR A 76 -2.87 6.77 -2.76
N GLU A 77 -3.37 5.52 -2.70
CA GLU A 77 -4.77 5.26 -2.39
C GLU A 77 -5.19 5.82 -1.02
N ARG A 78 -4.33 5.72 0.00
CA ARG A 78 -4.59 6.27 1.33
C ARG A 78 -4.70 7.80 1.33
N PHE A 79 -3.88 8.48 0.54
CA PHE A 79 -3.88 9.94 0.49
C PHE A 79 -5.00 10.50 -0.39
N ILE A 80 -5.19 9.96 -1.60
CA ILE A 80 -6.19 10.48 -2.52
C ILE A 80 -7.60 9.89 -2.30
N ASP A 81 -7.74 8.86 -1.44
CA ASP A 81 -8.99 8.13 -1.18
C ASP A 81 -9.69 7.68 -2.48
N GLU A 82 -8.91 7.09 -3.39
CA GLU A 82 -9.37 6.49 -4.65
C GLU A 82 -8.72 5.13 -4.83
N SER A 83 -9.45 4.16 -5.41
CA SER A 83 -8.85 2.89 -5.81
C SER A 83 -8.11 3.06 -7.13
N LEU A 84 -6.85 2.62 -7.15
CA LEU A 84 -6.02 2.57 -8.35
C LEU A 84 -6.18 1.22 -9.06
N ASN A 85 -5.57 1.06 -10.25
CA ASN A 85 -5.75 -0.12 -11.08
C ASN A 85 -4.42 -0.59 -11.70
N LYS A 86 -4.47 -1.67 -12.50
CA LYS A 86 -3.30 -2.28 -13.14
C LYS A 86 -2.46 -1.36 -14.02
N ASN A 87 -3.02 -0.23 -14.48
CA ASN A 87 -2.26 0.73 -15.27
C ASN A 87 -1.52 1.73 -14.38
N SER A 88 -1.85 1.76 -13.08
CA SER A 88 -1.22 2.68 -12.12
C SER A 88 0.18 2.24 -11.69
N ASN A 89 0.61 1.00 -11.99
CA ASN A 89 2.00 0.55 -11.76
C ASN A 89 2.62 0.01 -13.04
N VAL A 90 3.69 0.65 -13.50
CA VAL A 90 4.42 0.32 -14.71
C VAL A 90 5.88 0.04 -14.36
N THR A 91 6.35 -1.18 -14.63
CA THR A 91 7.75 -1.57 -14.45
C THR A 91 8.51 -1.57 -15.78
N THR A 92 9.81 -1.45 -15.73
CA THR A 92 10.68 -1.68 -16.89
C THR A 92 10.39 -3.04 -17.53
N GLY A 93 10.19 -4.09 -16.71
CA GLY A 93 9.86 -5.43 -17.20
C GLY A 93 8.58 -5.45 -18.03
N LYS A 94 7.49 -4.84 -17.55
CA LYS A 94 6.22 -4.74 -18.32
C LYS A 94 6.40 -4.02 -19.66
N VAL A 95 7.22 -2.96 -19.69
CA VAL A 95 7.49 -2.18 -20.90
C VAL A 95 8.25 -3.02 -21.92
N TYR A 96 9.39 -3.58 -21.51
CA TYR A 96 10.23 -4.38 -22.39
C TYR A 96 9.50 -5.63 -22.87
N TRP A 97 8.79 -6.32 -21.98
CA TRP A 97 7.98 -7.49 -22.34
C TRP A 97 6.96 -7.16 -23.43
N SER A 98 6.25 -6.04 -23.30
CA SER A 98 5.28 -5.58 -24.31
C SER A 98 5.95 -5.33 -25.66
N VAL A 99 7.11 -4.67 -25.69
CA VAL A 99 7.84 -4.37 -26.92
C VAL A 99 8.39 -5.65 -27.58
N LEU A 100 8.95 -6.57 -26.77
CA LEU A 100 9.45 -7.86 -27.28
C LEU A 100 8.33 -8.73 -27.84
N GLN A 101 7.16 -8.77 -27.19
CA GLN A 101 5.98 -9.47 -27.73
C GLN A 101 5.52 -8.87 -29.06
N LYS A 102 5.50 -7.55 -29.20
CA LYS A 102 5.17 -6.85 -30.47
C LYS A 102 6.17 -7.20 -31.56
N GLU A 103 7.48 -7.22 -31.23
CA GLU A 103 8.54 -7.62 -32.16
C GLU A 103 8.32 -9.04 -32.66
N ARG A 104 8.09 -10.01 -31.75
CA ARG A 104 7.86 -11.42 -32.10
C ARG A 104 6.61 -11.63 -32.95
N ARG A 105 5.58 -10.80 -32.82
CA ARG A 105 4.39 -10.81 -33.68
C ARG A 105 4.59 -10.15 -35.05
N GLY A 106 5.72 -9.43 -35.23
CA GLY A 106 6.00 -8.71 -36.47
C GLY A 106 5.36 -7.32 -36.56
N ASP A 107 4.87 -6.78 -35.46
CA ASP A 107 4.17 -5.48 -35.41
C ASP A 107 5.07 -4.31 -35.88
N TYR A 108 6.37 -4.50 -35.92
CA TYR A 108 7.35 -3.50 -36.41
C TYR A 108 7.80 -3.72 -37.87
N GLY A 109 7.16 -4.62 -38.61
CA GLY A 109 7.40 -4.80 -40.05
C GLY A 109 8.85 -5.20 -40.41
N GLY A 110 9.58 -5.86 -39.52
CA GLY A 110 10.99 -6.27 -39.72
C GLY A 110 12.01 -5.13 -39.45
N GLY A 111 11.59 -3.99 -38.97
CA GLY A 111 12.49 -2.90 -38.58
C GLY A 111 13.34 -3.22 -37.35
N THR A 112 14.49 -2.56 -37.20
CA THR A 112 15.33 -2.66 -36.00
C THR A 112 14.64 -2.00 -34.82
N VAL A 113 14.38 -2.77 -33.75
CA VAL A 113 13.76 -2.27 -32.52
C VAL A 113 14.82 -1.73 -31.58
N GLN A 114 14.67 -0.48 -31.13
CA GLN A 114 15.64 0.26 -30.31
C GLN A 114 14.96 0.88 -29.10
N VAL A 115 15.74 1.33 -28.11
CA VAL A 115 15.20 2.06 -26.94
C VAL A 115 14.44 3.30 -27.41
N ILE A 116 15.05 4.10 -28.26
CA ILE A 116 14.39 5.22 -28.96
C ILE A 116 14.16 4.79 -30.42
N PRO A 117 12.93 4.76 -30.92
CA PRO A 117 11.69 5.27 -30.30
C PRO A 117 10.80 4.18 -29.66
N HIS A 118 11.14 2.90 -29.74
CA HIS A 118 10.18 1.82 -29.45
C HIS A 118 9.85 1.70 -27.94
N ILE A 119 10.88 1.67 -27.08
CA ILE A 119 10.70 1.63 -25.62
C ILE A 119 10.10 2.96 -25.13
N THR A 120 10.62 4.09 -25.60
CA THR A 120 10.10 5.41 -25.18
C THR A 120 8.66 5.62 -25.63
N ASN A 121 8.26 5.16 -26.83
CA ASN A 121 6.88 5.23 -27.27
C ASN A 121 5.95 4.31 -26.44
N GLU A 122 6.41 3.12 -26.05
CA GLU A 122 5.65 2.24 -25.15
C GLU A 122 5.47 2.90 -23.79
N ILE A 123 6.51 3.52 -23.22
CA ILE A 123 6.43 4.26 -21.94
C ILE A 123 5.42 5.42 -22.08
N LYS A 124 5.57 6.27 -23.11
CA LYS A 124 4.65 7.39 -23.35
C LYS A 124 3.20 6.93 -23.51
N SER A 125 2.99 5.81 -24.21
CA SER A 125 1.64 5.25 -24.36
C SER A 125 1.01 4.89 -23.02
N ARG A 126 1.82 4.58 -21.99
CA ARG A 126 1.33 4.25 -20.65
C ARG A 126 1.00 5.48 -19.82
N PHE A 127 1.59 6.63 -20.09
CA PHE A 127 1.18 7.89 -19.47
C PHE A 127 -0.27 8.25 -19.78
N TYR A 128 -0.81 7.78 -20.92
CA TYR A 128 -2.19 8.03 -21.34
C TYR A 128 -3.20 6.99 -20.85
N ARG A 129 -2.75 5.82 -20.35
CA ARG A 129 -3.65 4.67 -20.15
C ARG A 129 -4.44 4.68 -18.86
N ASP A 130 -4.06 5.50 -17.88
CA ASP A 130 -4.64 5.36 -16.54
C ASP A 130 -5.86 6.24 -16.28
N PHE A 131 -6.53 6.65 -17.30
CA PHE A 131 -7.76 7.41 -17.11
C PHE A 131 -8.90 6.43 -16.85
N THR A 132 -9.02 5.97 -15.59
CA THR A 132 -10.09 5.07 -15.14
C THR A 132 -11.46 5.68 -15.30
N THR A 133 -11.53 7.01 -15.34
CA THR A 133 -12.74 7.75 -15.66
C THR A 133 -12.43 8.75 -16.76
N LYS A 134 -13.37 8.98 -17.69
CA LYS A 134 -13.27 10.03 -18.71
C LYS A 134 -13.20 11.44 -18.11
N GLU A 135 -13.18 11.55 -16.78
CA GLU A 135 -13.24 12.79 -16.02
C GLU A 135 -11.90 13.22 -15.42
N THR A 136 -10.83 12.42 -15.54
CA THR A 136 -9.50 12.77 -14.99
C THR A 136 -9.03 14.10 -15.56
N GLN A 137 -8.67 15.01 -14.67
CA GLN A 137 -8.18 16.34 -15.01
C GLN A 137 -6.66 16.44 -14.82
N ILE A 138 -6.12 15.78 -13.79
CA ILE A 138 -4.69 15.81 -13.46
C ILE A 138 -4.21 14.37 -13.22
N ALA A 139 -3.14 13.99 -13.94
CA ALA A 139 -2.42 12.75 -13.74
C ALA A 139 -1.07 13.06 -13.08
N ILE A 140 -0.82 12.47 -11.90
CA ILE A 140 0.46 12.58 -11.20
C ILE A 140 1.22 11.27 -11.43
N ILE A 141 2.44 11.40 -11.96
CA ILE A 141 3.27 10.27 -12.38
C ILE A 141 4.59 10.33 -11.62
N GLU A 142 4.78 9.42 -10.66
CA GLU A 142 6.05 9.31 -9.96
C GLU A 142 6.97 8.32 -10.67
N VAL A 143 8.22 8.74 -10.87
CA VAL A 143 9.27 7.87 -11.40
C VAL A 143 10.19 7.43 -10.27
N GLY A 144 10.27 6.11 -10.07
CA GLY A 144 11.16 5.48 -9.11
C GLY A 144 12.63 5.63 -9.48
N GLY A 145 13.51 5.27 -8.56
CA GLY A 145 14.96 5.44 -8.70
C GLY A 145 15.45 6.86 -8.47
N THR A 146 16.69 7.10 -8.78
CA THR A 146 17.39 8.38 -8.61
C THR A 146 17.81 8.91 -9.98
N VAL A 147 17.67 10.20 -10.21
CA VAL A 147 18.19 10.81 -11.44
C VAL A 147 19.70 10.57 -11.50
N GLY A 148 20.16 10.04 -12.63
CA GLY A 148 21.53 9.55 -12.83
C GLY A 148 21.63 8.03 -12.89
N ASP A 149 20.68 7.30 -12.34
CA ASP A 149 20.65 5.84 -12.45
C ASP A 149 20.38 5.42 -13.90
N ILE A 150 21.11 4.42 -14.39
CA ILE A 150 20.98 3.90 -15.77
C ILE A 150 19.56 3.40 -16.02
N GLU A 151 18.97 2.75 -15.04
CA GLU A 151 17.64 2.14 -15.10
C GLU A 151 16.54 3.19 -15.33
N SER A 152 16.72 4.41 -14.83
CA SER A 152 15.73 5.49 -14.94
C SER A 152 15.80 6.25 -16.27
N GLN A 153 16.89 6.13 -17.03
CA GLN A 153 17.12 6.91 -18.25
C GLN A 153 16.00 6.79 -19.31
N PRO A 154 15.47 5.59 -19.64
CA PRO A 154 14.39 5.49 -20.62
C PRO A 154 13.11 6.23 -20.19
N PHE A 155 12.82 6.26 -18.89
CA PHE A 155 11.67 7.00 -18.36
C PHE A 155 11.87 8.51 -18.46
N LEU A 156 13.04 8.99 -18.08
CA LEU A 156 13.39 10.42 -18.17
C LEU A 156 13.38 10.90 -19.62
N GLU A 157 13.98 10.14 -20.54
CA GLU A 157 13.91 10.46 -21.98
C GLU A 157 12.46 10.48 -22.50
N SER A 158 11.61 9.57 -22.01
CA SER A 158 10.19 9.55 -22.37
C SER A 158 9.44 10.78 -21.85
N ILE A 159 9.76 11.25 -20.64
CA ILE A 159 9.19 12.50 -20.08
C ILE A 159 9.61 13.69 -20.94
N ARG A 160 10.90 13.79 -21.30
CA ARG A 160 11.38 14.87 -22.16
C ARG A 160 10.64 14.92 -23.50
N GLN A 161 10.49 13.76 -24.14
CA GLN A 161 9.72 13.67 -25.40
C GLN A 161 8.25 14.04 -25.19
N PHE A 162 7.63 13.53 -24.11
CA PHE A 162 6.23 13.76 -23.80
C PHE A 162 5.93 15.24 -23.53
N GLN A 163 6.75 15.93 -22.73
CA GLN A 163 6.61 17.37 -22.49
C GLN A 163 6.68 18.17 -23.79
N HIS A 164 7.55 17.75 -24.75
CA HIS A 164 7.61 18.38 -26.06
C HIS A 164 6.35 18.12 -26.91
N GLU A 165 5.78 16.90 -26.80
CA GLU A 165 4.57 16.52 -27.58
C GLU A 165 3.30 17.21 -27.09
N VAL A 166 3.11 17.35 -25.77
CA VAL A 166 1.89 17.91 -25.20
C VAL A 166 1.97 19.40 -24.85
N GLY A 167 3.16 19.97 -24.82
CA GLY A 167 3.45 21.34 -24.39
C GLY A 167 3.72 21.42 -22.88
N HIS A 168 4.67 22.29 -22.50
CA HIS A 168 5.06 22.46 -21.09
C HIS A 168 3.89 22.94 -20.20
N GLU A 169 2.95 23.70 -20.74
CA GLU A 169 1.76 24.12 -20.02
C GLU A 169 0.80 22.96 -19.67
N ASN A 170 1.02 21.78 -20.25
CA ASN A 170 0.22 20.58 -20.00
C ASN A 170 0.98 19.48 -19.24
N ALA A 171 2.30 19.62 -19.11
CA ALA A 171 3.14 18.60 -18.45
C ALA A 171 4.31 19.25 -17.71
N ILE A 172 4.24 19.31 -16.40
CA ILE A 172 5.28 19.88 -15.53
C ILE A 172 6.10 18.81 -14.83
N LEU A 173 7.31 19.17 -14.40
CA LEU A 173 8.20 18.30 -13.62
C LEU A 173 8.48 18.90 -12.23
N ILE A 174 8.17 18.12 -11.20
CA ILE A 174 8.58 18.35 -9.81
C ILE A 174 9.80 17.48 -9.53
N HIS A 175 10.89 18.10 -9.06
CA HIS A 175 12.10 17.39 -8.68
C HIS A 175 12.32 17.45 -7.18
N VAL A 176 12.25 16.29 -6.51
CA VAL A 176 12.47 16.15 -5.07
C VAL A 176 13.96 15.94 -4.81
N THR A 177 14.57 16.74 -3.96
CA THR A 177 16.00 16.70 -3.67
C THR A 177 16.28 16.75 -2.16
N LEU A 178 17.53 16.53 -1.78
CA LEU A 178 18.02 16.60 -0.41
C LEU A 178 18.87 17.85 -0.19
N ILE A 179 18.58 18.58 0.89
CA ILE A 179 19.46 19.61 1.44
C ILE A 179 20.03 19.08 2.77
N PRO A 180 21.19 18.43 2.75
CA PRO A 180 21.76 17.87 3.96
C PRO A 180 22.23 18.97 4.92
N TYR A 181 21.96 18.76 6.21
CA TYR A 181 22.54 19.55 7.29
C TYR A 181 23.83 18.87 7.78
N LEU A 182 24.93 19.58 7.73
CA LEU A 182 26.23 19.10 8.21
C LEU A 182 26.40 19.49 9.68
N HIS A 183 26.11 18.61 10.60
CA HIS A 183 26.19 18.86 12.05
C HIS A 183 27.56 19.39 12.50
N ALA A 184 28.66 18.91 11.87
CA ALA A 184 30.00 19.34 12.22
C ALA A 184 30.29 20.83 11.90
N SER A 185 29.68 21.38 10.85
CA SER A 185 29.86 22.80 10.46
C SER A 185 28.64 23.67 10.77
N GLY A 186 27.52 23.09 11.20
CA GLY A 186 26.29 23.82 11.47
C GLY A 186 25.65 24.44 10.22
N GLU A 187 25.84 23.84 9.04
CA GLU A 187 25.41 24.42 7.79
C GLU A 187 24.60 23.45 6.91
N MET A 188 23.59 23.99 6.23
CA MET A 188 22.91 23.30 5.12
C MET A 188 23.68 23.44 3.80
N LYS A 189 23.74 22.37 2.99
CA LYS A 189 24.49 22.34 1.73
C LYS A 189 23.56 22.16 0.53
N THR A 190 23.55 23.17 -0.37
CA THR A 190 22.74 23.16 -1.60
C THR A 190 23.41 22.46 -2.78
N LYS A 191 24.69 22.07 -2.66
CA LYS A 191 25.44 21.44 -3.75
C LYS A 191 24.83 20.14 -4.26
N PRO A 192 24.34 19.20 -3.41
CA PRO A 192 23.71 17.97 -3.88
C PRO A 192 22.48 18.25 -4.77
N THR A 193 21.61 19.17 -4.34
CA THR A 193 20.47 19.63 -5.16
C THR A 193 20.89 20.22 -6.49
N GLN A 194 21.88 21.13 -6.49
CA GLN A 194 22.39 21.72 -7.73
C GLN A 194 22.98 20.68 -8.69
N ALA A 195 23.69 19.67 -8.17
CA ALA A 195 24.25 18.58 -8.97
C ALA A 195 23.14 17.73 -9.60
N SER A 196 22.14 17.36 -8.83
CA SER A 196 21.02 16.55 -9.30
C SER A 196 20.19 17.27 -10.38
N VAL A 197 19.90 18.56 -10.19
CA VAL A 197 19.19 19.36 -11.21
C VAL A 197 20.04 19.53 -12.47
N LYS A 198 21.37 19.73 -12.32
CA LYS A 198 22.27 19.83 -13.47
C LYS A 198 22.28 18.55 -14.31
N GLU A 199 22.14 17.40 -13.67
CA GLU A 199 22.04 16.11 -14.37
C GLU A 199 20.75 16.01 -15.19
N LEU A 200 19.59 16.40 -14.65
CA LEU A 200 18.35 16.54 -15.41
C LEU A 200 18.49 17.49 -16.60
N GLN A 201 19.10 18.66 -16.37
CA GLN A 201 19.35 19.64 -17.43
C GLN A 201 20.29 19.09 -18.52
N GLY A 202 21.27 18.26 -18.14
CA GLY A 202 22.13 17.54 -19.09
C GLY A 202 21.37 16.57 -20.00
N MET A 203 20.23 16.07 -19.56
CA MET A 203 19.30 15.26 -20.34
C MET A 203 18.28 16.09 -21.14
N GLY A 204 18.34 17.43 -21.06
CA GLY A 204 17.37 18.33 -21.71
C GLY A 204 16.06 18.48 -20.98
N ILE A 205 16.04 18.21 -19.66
CA ILE A 205 14.85 18.34 -18.81
C ILE A 205 15.07 19.49 -17.82
N GLN A 206 14.19 20.48 -17.82
CA GLN A 206 14.17 21.56 -16.84
C GLN A 206 13.06 21.27 -15.82
N PRO A 207 13.36 21.14 -14.52
CA PRO A 207 12.30 21.05 -13.52
C PRO A 207 11.57 22.40 -13.40
N ASP A 208 10.25 22.33 -13.19
CA ASP A 208 9.40 23.49 -12.96
C ASP A 208 9.35 23.84 -11.47
N ILE A 209 9.38 22.83 -10.61
CA ILE A 209 9.31 22.96 -9.15
C ILE A 209 10.42 22.10 -8.52
N ILE A 210 11.09 22.64 -7.52
CA ILE A 210 12.06 21.90 -6.71
C ILE A 210 11.51 21.78 -5.29
N VAL A 211 11.35 20.53 -4.82
CA VAL A 211 10.96 20.23 -3.45
C VAL A 211 12.20 19.77 -2.68
N CYS A 212 12.62 20.57 -1.72
CA CYS A 212 13.83 20.38 -0.96
C CYS A 212 13.55 19.67 0.36
N ARG A 213 13.88 18.39 0.46
CA ARG A 213 13.86 17.65 1.72
C ARG A 213 14.98 18.14 2.63
N SER A 214 14.66 18.52 3.85
CA SER A 214 15.64 19.02 4.82
C SER A 214 15.18 18.79 6.26
N GLU A 215 16.14 18.60 7.18
CA GLU A 215 15.90 18.49 8.62
C GLU A 215 15.57 19.85 9.26
N GLN A 216 16.09 20.92 8.68
CA GLN A 216 15.96 22.29 9.20
C GLN A 216 15.25 23.19 8.18
N PRO A 217 14.51 24.22 8.64
CA PRO A 217 13.89 25.19 7.76
C PRO A 217 14.89 25.88 6.83
N LEU A 218 14.53 26.05 5.57
CA LEU A 218 15.31 26.81 4.59
C LEU A 218 15.08 28.31 4.76
N ASP A 219 16.15 29.07 4.99
CA ASP A 219 16.06 30.51 4.92
C ASP A 219 15.89 31.01 3.47
N GLN A 220 15.47 32.26 3.29
CA GLN A 220 15.24 32.84 1.97
C GLN A 220 16.52 32.89 1.12
N GLY A 221 17.68 33.11 1.73
CA GLY A 221 18.96 33.13 0.99
C GLY A 221 19.33 31.78 0.39
N LEU A 222 19.00 30.68 1.06
CA LEU A 222 19.16 29.33 0.54
C LEU A 222 18.17 29.05 -0.60
N LYS A 223 16.89 29.44 -0.46
CA LYS A 223 15.87 29.32 -1.53
C LYS A 223 16.30 30.11 -2.77
N ASP A 224 16.73 31.37 -2.60
CA ASP A 224 17.20 32.24 -3.69
C ASP A 224 18.43 31.63 -4.41
N LYS A 225 19.36 31.07 -3.64
CA LYS A 225 20.52 30.39 -4.18
C LYS A 225 20.16 29.15 -5.00
N ILE A 226 19.23 28.32 -4.51
CA ILE A 226 18.75 27.15 -5.24
C ILE A 226 18.06 27.59 -6.54
N ALA A 227 17.14 28.56 -6.44
CA ALA A 227 16.44 29.11 -7.59
C ALA A 227 17.38 29.59 -8.68
N LEU A 228 18.41 30.37 -8.30
CA LEU A 228 19.41 30.90 -9.23
C LEU A 228 20.21 29.78 -9.92
N PHE A 229 20.75 28.82 -9.14
CA PHE A 229 21.60 27.76 -9.69
C PHE A 229 20.85 26.68 -10.45
N CYS A 230 19.58 26.49 -10.15
CA CYS A 230 18.71 25.48 -10.77
C CYS A 230 17.80 26.06 -11.87
N ASN A 231 17.88 27.38 -12.10
CA ASN A 231 17.10 28.10 -13.13
C ASN A 231 15.59 27.88 -12.98
N VAL A 232 15.06 28.09 -11.75
CA VAL A 232 13.64 28.08 -11.46
C VAL A 232 13.22 29.38 -10.77
N PRO A 233 11.95 29.81 -10.85
CA PRO A 233 11.44 30.93 -10.07
C PRO A 233 11.60 30.68 -8.55
N ASN A 234 11.86 31.74 -7.77
CA ASN A 234 12.06 31.64 -6.33
C ASN A 234 10.86 30.98 -5.61
N GLN A 235 9.64 31.30 -6.02
CA GLN A 235 8.41 30.72 -5.47
C GLN A 235 8.24 29.23 -5.78
N ASN A 236 9.01 28.68 -6.73
CA ASN A 236 8.96 27.26 -7.10
C ASN A 236 10.01 26.43 -6.34
N VAL A 237 10.74 27.03 -5.39
CA VAL A 237 11.63 26.29 -4.46
C VAL A 237 10.91 26.13 -3.13
N LEU A 238 10.42 24.92 -2.89
CA LEU A 238 9.62 24.58 -1.74
C LEU A 238 10.41 23.71 -0.77
N GLN A 239 10.20 23.88 0.53
CA GLN A 239 10.78 22.98 1.53
C GLN A 239 9.82 21.84 1.85
N ASN A 240 10.39 20.70 2.19
CA ASN A 240 9.68 19.55 2.74
C ASN A 240 10.41 19.09 3.99
N LEU A 241 9.96 19.54 5.14
CA LEU A 241 10.52 19.19 6.45
C LEU A 241 10.03 17.82 6.90
N ASP A 242 10.79 17.22 7.82
CA ASP A 242 10.34 16.03 8.53
C ASP A 242 9.09 16.35 9.34
N VAL A 243 8.11 15.45 9.27
CA VAL A 243 6.88 15.51 10.05
C VAL A 243 6.85 14.38 11.06
N GLU A 244 6.20 14.60 12.19
CA GLU A 244 6.07 13.58 13.24
C GLU A 244 5.18 12.42 12.77
N TYR A 245 4.07 12.77 12.13
CA TYR A 245 3.13 11.79 11.57
C TYR A 245 3.02 11.97 10.06
N LEU A 246 3.07 10.87 9.32
CA LEU A 246 3.06 10.87 7.85
C LEU A 246 1.89 11.67 7.26
N TYR A 247 0.71 11.58 7.88
CA TYR A 247 -0.50 12.27 7.41
C TYR A 247 -0.52 13.79 7.64
N GLU A 248 0.49 14.33 8.30
CA GLU A 248 0.71 15.78 8.38
C GLU A 248 1.32 16.36 7.10
N ALA A 249 1.95 15.52 6.28
CA ALA A 249 2.67 15.96 5.08
C ALA A 249 1.81 16.83 4.12
N PRO A 250 0.53 16.50 3.81
CA PRO A 250 -0.29 17.38 3.00
C PRO A 250 -0.49 18.76 3.62
N LEU A 251 -0.73 18.85 4.94
CA LEU A 251 -0.91 20.13 5.63
C LEU A 251 0.39 20.96 5.65
N ALA A 252 1.53 20.30 5.78
CA ALA A 252 2.84 20.96 5.69
C ALA A 252 3.11 21.47 4.27
N MET A 253 2.80 20.68 3.24
CA MET A 253 2.96 21.06 1.83
C MET A 253 1.95 22.15 1.41
N GLU A 254 0.76 22.21 2.01
CA GLU A 254 -0.18 23.29 1.78
C GLU A 254 0.38 24.64 2.27
N LYS A 255 1.03 24.67 3.43
CA LYS A 255 1.71 25.86 3.96
C LYS A 255 2.84 26.37 3.05
N GLU A 256 3.47 25.45 2.30
CA GLU A 256 4.46 25.78 1.26
C GLU A 256 3.82 26.08 -0.09
N HIS A 257 2.49 26.11 -0.19
CA HIS A 257 1.72 26.40 -1.41
C HIS A 257 1.98 25.44 -2.58
N LEU A 258 2.34 24.14 -2.31
CA LEU A 258 2.70 23.17 -3.36
C LEU A 258 1.63 23.06 -4.45
N ALA A 259 0.35 22.95 -4.08
CA ALA A 259 -0.73 22.81 -5.06
C ALA A 259 -0.96 24.10 -5.83
N GLN A 260 -0.85 25.27 -5.20
CA GLN A 260 -0.96 26.57 -5.88
C GLN A 260 0.13 26.73 -6.94
N VAL A 261 1.39 26.49 -6.56
CA VAL A 261 2.54 26.58 -7.49
C VAL A 261 2.38 25.60 -8.65
N ALA A 262 1.91 24.38 -8.38
CA ALA A 262 1.66 23.38 -9.44
C ALA A 262 0.54 23.85 -10.39
N CYS A 263 -0.57 24.40 -9.86
CA CYS A 263 -1.65 24.97 -10.67
C CYS A 263 -1.17 26.16 -11.50
N ASP A 264 -0.37 27.05 -10.93
CA ASP A 264 0.21 28.19 -11.66
C ASP A 264 1.07 27.74 -12.86
N CYS A 265 1.93 26.74 -12.64
CA CYS A 265 2.75 26.15 -13.71
C CYS A 265 1.90 25.46 -14.80
N LEU A 266 0.76 24.88 -14.44
CA LEU A 266 -0.18 24.21 -15.35
C LEU A 266 -1.21 25.17 -15.96
N HIS A 267 -1.18 26.45 -15.61
CA HIS A 267 -2.19 27.46 -16.01
C HIS A 267 -3.61 27.03 -15.65
N LEU A 268 -3.80 26.53 -14.42
CA LEU A 268 -5.09 26.15 -13.87
C LEU A 268 -5.54 27.16 -12.81
N ASP A 269 -6.84 27.45 -12.78
CA ASP A 269 -7.43 28.11 -11.62
C ASP A 269 -7.28 27.19 -10.40
N CYS A 270 -6.82 27.74 -9.28
CA CYS A 270 -6.57 26.99 -8.05
C CYS A 270 -7.56 27.43 -6.96
N PRO A 271 -8.71 26.75 -6.81
CA PRO A 271 -9.66 27.06 -5.75
C PRO A 271 -9.05 26.81 -4.36
N GLU A 272 -9.63 27.45 -3.33
CA GLU A 272 -9.26 27.14 -1.95
C GLU A 272 -9.58 25.68 -1.60
N PRO A 273 -8.68 24.98 -0.86
CA PRO A 273 -8.90 23.59 -0.52
C PRO A 273 -9.87 23.41 0.64
N ASP A 274 -10.71 22.40 0.59
CA ASP A 274 -11.39 21.87 1.77
C ASP A 274 -10.55 20.74 2.38
N LEU A 275 -9.85 21.07 3.47
CA LEU A 275 -9.03 20.14 4.24
C LEU A 275 -9.59 19.90 5.64
N SER A 276 -10.87 20.19 5.87
CA SER A 276 -11.50 20.08 7.20
C SER A 276 -11.44 18.65 7.75
N ASP A 277 -11.84 17.66 6.95
CA ASP A 277 -11.79 16.24 7.29
C ASP A 277 -10.37 15.75 7.59
N TRP A 278 -9.40 16.19 6.77
CA TRP A 278 -8.00 15.81 6.94
C TRP A 278 -7.38 16.45 8.18
N THR A 279 -7.73 17.70 8.46
CA THR A 279 -7.27 18.41 9.66
C THR A 279 -7.83 17.77 10.94
N GLU A 280 -9.12 17.40 10.94
CA GLU A 280 -9.73 16.70 12.08
C GLU A 280 -9.09 15.33 12.32
N MET A 281 -8.80 14.59 11.26
CA MET A 281 -8.10 13.30 11.33
C MET A 281 -6.69 13.46 11.91
N VAL A 282 -5.92 14.46 11.45
CA VAL A 282 -4.58 14.75 11.96
C VAL A 282 -4.64 15.21 13.43
N ASP A 283 -5.66 15.99 13.82
CA ASP A 283 -5.87 16.37 15.22
C ASP A 283 -6.12 15.15 16.11
N ALA A 284 -6.98 14.22 15.65
CA ALA A 284 -7.24 12.97 16.37
C ALA A 284 -5.96 12.12 16.55
N LEU A 285 -5.10 12.11 15.54
CA LEU A 285 -3.82 11.41 15.58
C LEU A 285 -2.83 12.03 16.57
N ARG A 286 -2.80 13.38 16.67
CA ARG A 286 -1.91 14.13 17.57
C ARG A 286 -2.36 14.10 19.03
N HIS A 287 -3.66 13.98 19.26
CA HIS A 287 -4.26 14.09 20.61
C HIS A 287 -5.06 12.83 20.96
N PRO A 288 -4.40 11.66 21.03
CA PRO A 288 -5.05 10.44 21.48
C PRO A 288 -5.45 10.58 22.96
N THR A 289 -6.54 9.92 23.34
CA THR A 289 -7.06 9.94 24.73
C THR A 289 -6.76 8.65 25.47
N GLN A 290 -6.27 7.64 24.78
CA GLN A 290 -5.99 6.31 25.31
C GLN A 290 -4.91 5.60 24.49
N GLU A 291 -4.41 4.49 25.03
CA GLU A 291 -3.43 3.65 24.34
C GLU A 291 -3.89 2.21 24.34
N VAL A 292 -3.47 1.45 23.32
CA VAL A 292 -3.76 0.03 23.21
C VAL A 292 -2.54 -0.71 22.65
N GLU A 293 -2.14 -1.81 23.30
CA GLU A 293 -1.08 -2.69 22.82
C GLU A 293 -1.69 -3.82 21.99
N ILE A 294 -1.29 -3.92 20.72
CA ILE A 294 -1.71 -4.97 19.78
C ILE A 294 -0.50 -5.78 19.36
N ALA A 295 -0.52 -7.10 19.64
CA ALA A 295 0.49 -8.02 19.16
C ALA A 295 0.25 -8.37 17.69
N LEU A 296 1.19 -8.03 16.82
CA LEU A 296 1.26 -8.47 15.44
C LEU A 296 2.16 -9.71 15.39
N VAL A 297 1.52 -10.89 15.24
CA VAL A 297 2.22 -12.19 15.20
C VAL A 297 2.42 -12.60 13.76
N GLY A 298 3.63 -12.43 13.23
CA GLY A 298 3.91 -12.58 11.81
C GLY A 298 5.25 -13.21 11.49
N LYS A 299 5.46 -13.53 10.21
CA LYS A 299 6.70 -14.14 9.67
C LYS A 299 7.75 -13.11 9.24
N TYR A 300 7.33 -11.88 8.89
CA TYR A 300 8.18 -10.86 8.26
C TYR A 300 8.46 -9.68 9.20
N THR A 301 8.59 -9.95 10.49
CA THR A 301 8.77 -8.93 11.53
C THR A 301 10.12 -8.21 11.48
N GLN A 302 11.08 -8.72 10.71
CA GLN A 302 12.40 -8.11 10.52
C GLN A 302 12.36 -6.87 9.61
N LEU A 303 11.39 -6.79 8.69
CA LEU A 303 11.15 -5.62 7.85
C LEU A 303 9.70 -5.18 8.04
N HIS A 304 9.49 -4.07 8.72
CA HIS A 304 8.15 -3.55 9.05
C HIS A 304 7.33 -3.20 7.79
N ASP A 305 8.00 -2.79 6.71
CA ASP A 305 7.36 -2.47 5.43
C ASP A 305 6.67 -3.69 4.77
N ALA A 306 7.02 -4.92 5.18
CA ALA A 306 6.31 -6.12 4.74
C ALA A 306 4.85 -6.19 5.21
N TYR A 307 4.50 -5.44 6.25
CA TYR A 307 3.15 -5.35 6.83
C TYR A 307 2.63 -3.91 6.88
N ILE A 308 3.12 -3.03 6.00
CA ILE A 308 2.81 -1.60 6.08
C ILE A 308 1.32 -1.30 6.01
N SER A 309 0.54 -1.97 5.16
CA SER A 309 -0.91 -1.77 5.09
C SER A 309 -1.62 -2.25 6.35
N VAL A 310 -1.15 -3.32 6.99
CA VAL A 310 -1.69 -3.78 8.29
C VAL A 310 -1.44 -2.75 9.38
N VAL A 311 -0.20 -2.24 9.46
CA VAL A 311 0.20 -1.20 10.41
C VAL A 311 -0.62 0.08 10.21
N GLU A 312 -0.75 0.53 8.96
CA GLU A 312 -1.54 1.70 8.64
C GLU A 312 -3.03 1.50 8.94
N ALA A 313 -3.60 0.33 8.61
CA ALA A 313 -5.00 0.03 8.92
C ALA A 313 -5.27 -0.01 10.45
N LEU A 314 -4.33 -0.52 11.26
CA LEU A 314 -4.40 -0.44 12.71
C LEU A 314 -4.36 1.01 13.21
N LYS A 315 -3.46 1.85 12.66
CA LYS A 315 -3.40 3.28 12.98
C LYS A 315 -4.71 3.99 12.59
N HIS A 316 -5.29 3.67 11.43
CA HIS A 316 -6.58 4.24 11.01
C HIS A 316 -7.69 3.90 12.00
N GLY A 317 -7.74 2.64 12.47
CA GLY A 317 -8.64 2.22 13.55
C GLY A 317 -8.38 3.01 14.84
N GLY A 318 -7.10 3.21 15.19
CA GLY A 318 -6.68 4.02 16.33
C GLY A 318 -7.12 5.48 16.23
N ILE A 319 -6.96 6.10 15.06
CA ILE A 319 -7.44 7.48 14.80
C ILE A 319 -8.95 7.60 15.07
N ALA A 320 -9.74 6.65 14.56
CA ALA A 320 -11.19 6.65 14.75
C ALA A 320 -11.60 6.51 16.22
N GLU A 321 -10.82 5.78 17.02
CA GLU A 321 -11.06 5.54 18.45
C GLU A 321 -10.28 6.53 19.35
N ARG A 322 -9.58 7.53 18.78
CA ARG A 322 -8.66 8.44 19.47
C ARG A 322 -7.67 7.68 20.38
N ALA A 323 -7.13 6.58 19.88
CA ALA A 323 -6.22 5.69 20.59
C ALA A 323 -4.86 5.61 19.89
N THR A 324 -3.78 5.69 20.64
CA THR A 324 -2.45 5.28 20.16
C THR A 324 -2.39 3.77 20.11
N VAL A 325 -2.14 3.21 18.91
CA VAL A 325 -1.92 1.78 18.76
C VAL A 325 -0.43 1.47 18.86
N ASN A 326 -0.02 0.86 19.96
CA ASN A 326 1.34 0.38 20.20
C ASN A 326 1.46 -1.04 19.65
N ILE A 327 2.22 -1.23 18.56
CA ILE A 327 2.38 -2.54 17.91
C ILE A 327 3.51 -3.30 18.57
N LYS A 328 3.17 -4.43 19.19
CA LYS A 328 4.14 -5.42 19.68
C LYS A 328 4.44 -6.41 18.58
N TRP A 329 5.62 -6.30 18.00
CA TRP A 329 6.10 -7.20 16.96
C TRP A 329 6.48 -8.55 17.54
N VAL A 330 5.85 -9.61 17.08
CA VAL A 330 6.10 -10.99 17.55
C VAL A 330 6.48 -11.87 16.37
N ASP A 331 7.71 -12.37 16.38
CA ASP A 331 8.15 -13.35 15.41
C ASP A 331 7.48 -14.70 15.71
N SER A 332 6.65 -15.15 14.79
CA SER A 332 5.89 -16.38 14.95
C SER A 332 6.75 -17.65 15.03
N GLU A 333 8.00 -17.63 14.52
CA GLU A 333 8.92 -18.75 14.64
C GLU A 333 9.41 -18.98 16.09
N LEU A 334 9.44 -17.91 16.88
CA LEU A 334 9.90 -17.94 18.26
C LEU A 334 8.76 -18.19 19.26
N LEU A 335 7.50 -18.07 18.82
CA LEU A 335 6.33 -18.23 19.68
C LEU A 335 5.93 -19.70 19.79
N ASN A 336 5.73 -20.17 21.03
CA ASN A 336 5.33 -21.54 21.32
C ASN A 336 4.50 -21.64 22.60
N GLU A 337 3.98 -22.82 22.94
CA GLU A 337 3.11 -23.05 24.11
C GLU A 337 3.79 -22.75 25.46
N TYR A 338 5.12 -22.73 25.54
CA TYR A 338 5.85 -22.48 26.79
C TYR A 338 6.08 -21.00 27.07
N ASN A 339 6.12 -20.16 26.04
CA ASN A 339 6.40 -18.73 26.19
C ASN A 339 5.22 -17.82 25.83
N VAL A 340 4.13 -18.37 25.34
CA VAL A 340 2.98 -17.58 24.84
C VAL A 340 2.39 -16.65 25.90
N ASP A 341 2.29 -17.09 27.16
CA ASP A 341 1.78 -16.26 28.27
C ASP A 341 2.71 -15.07 28.55
N GLU A 342 4.01 -15.28 28.50
CA GLU A 342 4.99 -14.20 28.70
C GLU A 342 4.96 -13.22 27.52
N VAL A 343 4.89 -13.75 26.30
CA VAL A 343 4.97 -12.94 25.07
C VAL A 343 3.66 -12.18 24.82
N LEU A 344 2.49 -12.81 24.98
CA LEU A 344 1.19 -12.21 24.62
C LEU A 344 0.40 -11.71 25.83
N GLY A 345 0.90 -11.91 27.06
CA GLY A 345 0.16 -11.65 28.31
C GLY A 345 -0.29 -10.18 28.49
N THR A 346 0.43 -9.22 27.92
CA THR A 346 0.09 -7.79 27.97
C THR A 346 -0.75 -7.32 26.81
N ALA A 347 -0.80 -8.08 25.71
CA ALA A 347 -1.49 -7.65 24.50
C ALA A 347 -3.01 -7.59 24.69
N GLN A 348 -3.60 -6.45 24.36
CA GLN A 348 -5.04 -6.20 24.42
C GLN A 348 -5.76 -6.65 23.13
N GLY A 349 -5.01 -6.88 22.07
CA GLY A 349 -5.47 -7.46 20.81
C GLY A 349 -4.36 -8.25 20.14
N ILE A 350 -4.72 -9.26 19.36
CA ILE A 350 -3.78 -10.10 18.59
C ILE A 350 -4.22 -10.07 17.13
N ILE A 351 -3.29 -9.68 16.24
CA ILE A 351 -3.50 -9.75 14.80
C ILE A 351 -2.51 -10.73 14.18
N VAL A 352 -3.02 -11.63 13.33
CA VAL A 352 -2.21 -12.55 12.54
C VAL A 352 -2.40 -12.20 11.06
N PRO A 353 -1.40 -11.59 10.42
CA PRO A 353 -1.46 -11.15 9.03
C PRO A 353 -1.30 -12.30 8.04
N GLY A 354 -1.41 -11.97 6.74
CA GLY A 354 -1.10 -12.87 5.65
C GLY A 354 0.37 -13.28 5.57
N GLY A 355 0.64 -14.34 4.83
CA GLY A 355 1.99 -14.85 4.58
C GLY A 355 1.95 -16.13 3.75
N PHE A 356 3.11 -16.53 3.21
CA PHE A 356 3.28 -17.74 2.41
C PHE A 356 4.29 -18.70 3.05
N GLY A 357 4.15 -20.01 2.76
CA GLY A 357 5.02 -21.06 3.25
C GLY A 357 4.76 -21.47 4.70
N ASP A 358 5.49 -22.48 5.16
CA ASP A 358 5.28 -23.20 6.43
C ASP A 358 5.96 -22.56 7.65
N ARG A 359 6.94 -21.72 7.41
CA ARG A 359 7.74 -21.06 8.46
C ARG A 359 6.84 -20.32 9.46
N GLY A 360 6.99 -20.59 10.76
CA GLY A 360 6.31 -19.87 11.85
C GLY A 360 4.79 -20.13 11.98
N VAL A 361 4.22 -21.09 11.23
CA VAL A 361 2.76 -21.37 11.25
C VAL A 361 2.30 -21.90 12.60
N GLU A 362 3.06 -22.76 13.25
CA GLU A 362 2.70 -23.32 14.57
C GLU A 362 2.65 -22.22 15.65
N GLY A 363 3.52 -21.23 15.58
CA GLY A 363 3.44 -20.05 16.47
C GLY A 363 2.20 -19.21 16.22
N MET A 364 1.78 -19.05 14.94
CA MET A 364 0.53 -18.37 14.61
C MET A 364 -0.70 -19.14 15.12
N ILE A 365 -0.69 -20.49 15.01
CA ILE A 365 -1.74 -21.35 15.57
C ILE A 365 -1.78 -21.21 17.10
N THR A 366 -0.62 -21.17 17.75
CA THR A 366 -0.50 -20.94 19.20
C THR A 366 -1.09 -19.58 19.60
N ALA A 367 -0.84 -18.52 18.82
CA ALA A 367 -1.40 -17.20 19.06
C ALA A 367 -2.93 -17.18 18.92
N ALA A 368 -3.49 -17.87 17.91
CA ALA A 368 -4.93 -17.99 17.72
C ALA A 368 -5.59 -18.76 18.88
N LYS A 369 -4.95 -19.85 19.34
CA LYS A 369 -5.40 -20.60 20.53
C LYS A 369 -5.40 -19.72 21.77
N TYR A 370 -4.32 -19.00 22.01
CA TYR A 370 -4.20 -18.08 23.13
C TYR A 370 -5.32 -17.02 23.11
N ALA A 371 -5.54 -16.40 21.95
CA ALA A 371 -6.60 -15.42 21.79
C ALA A 371 -7.99 -16.00 22.12
N ARG A 372 -8.32 -17.17 21.58
CA ARG A 372 -9.60 -17.84 21.81
C ARG A 372 -9.82 -18.20 23.30
N GLU A 373 -8.83 -18.84 23.93
CA GLU A 373 -8.94 -19.33 25.31
C GLU A 373 -8.95 -18.21 26.35
N HIS A 374 -8.15 -17.14 26.12
CA HIS A 374 -8.05 -16.00 27.03
C HIS A 374 -8.98 -14.83 26.71
N LYS A 375 -9.86 -15.01 25.71
CA LYS A 375 -10.84 -13.98 25.28
C LYS A 375 -10.19 -12.66 24.85
N VAL A 376 -8.97 -12.73 24.26
CA VAL A 376 -8.28 -11.58 23.69
C VAL A 376 -8.82 -11.31 22.30
N PRO A 377 -9.21 -10.08 21.94
CA PRO A 377 -9.59 -9.73 20.58
C PRO A 377 -8.59 -10.27 19.55
N TYR A 378 -9.13 -10.97 18.54
CA TYR A 378 -8.36 -11.58 17.48
C TYR A 378 -8.83 -11.11 16.10
N LEU A 379 -7.89 -10.72 15.24
CA LEU A 379 -8.14 -10.47 13.83
C LEU A 379 -7.18 -11.29 12.98
N GLY A 380 -7.72 -12.23 12.20
CA GLY A 380 -6.93 -13.06 11.28
C GLY A 380 -7.11 -12.62 9.82
N LEU A 381 -6.03 -12.40 9.09
CA LEU A 381 -6.04 -11.95 7.70
C LEU A 381 -5.40 -13.01 6.81
N CYS A 382 -6.07 -13.47 5.77
CA CYS A 382 -5.60 -14.46 4.81
C CYS A 382 -5.06 -15.73 5.52
N LEU A 383 -3.74 -15.91 5.63
CA LEU A 383 -3.13 -16.99 6.43
C LEU A 383 -3.62 -16.97 7.87
N GLY A 384 -3.89 -15.80 8.44
CA GLY A 384 -4.44 -15.66 9.80
C GLY A 384 -5.82 -16.28 9.97
N MET A 385 -6.67 -16.28 8.93
CA MET A 385 -7.90 -17.05 8.93
C MET A 385 -7.64 -18.55 8.85
N GLN A 386 -6.72 -18.96 7.98
CA GLN A 386 -6.39 -20.39 7.81
C GLN A 386 -5.85 -21.00 9.09
N VAL A 387 -4.93 -20.33 9.79
CA VAL A 387 -4.39 -20.81 11.08
C VAL A 387 -5.45 -20.83 12.18
N ALA A 388 -6.41 -19.89 12.17
CA ALA A 388 -7.54 -19.92 13.12
C ALA A 388 -8.45 -21.11 12.88
N ILE A 389 -8.69 -21.49 11.62
CA ILE A 389 -9.47 -22.69 11.25
C ILE A 389 -8.73 -23.97 11.68
N ILE A 390 -7.42 -24.03 11.42
CA ILE A 390 -6.58 -25.17 11.83
C ILE A 390 -6.58 -25.30 13.35
N GLU A 391 -6.41 -24.22 14.07
CA GLU A 391 -6.48 -24.18 15.54
C GLU A 391 -7.81 -24.74 16.06
N TYR A 392 -8.90 -24.21 15.52
CA TYR A 392 -10.25 -24.62 15.92
C TYR A 392 -10.52 -26.11 15.64
N ALA A 393 -10.09 -26.58 14.46
CA ALA A 393 -10.20 -27.98 14.09
C ALA A 393 -9.40 -28.89 15.03
N ARG A 394 -8.17 -28.52 15.39
CA ARG A 394 -7.32 -29.30 16.30
C ARG A 394 -7.83 -29.33 17.74
N HIS A 395 -8.13 -28.15 18.29
CA HIS A 395 -8.35 -28.02 19.73
C HIS A 395 -9.81 -28.06 20.15
N VAL A 396 -10.74 -27.68 19.26
CA VAL A 396 -12.18 -27.74 19.55
C VAL A 396 -12.81 -28.99 18.94
N CYS A 397 -12.62 -29.24 17.64
CA CYS A 397 -13.18 -30.39 16.93
C CYS A 397 -12.39 -31.69 17.13
N LYS A 398 -11.18 -31.62 17.72
CA LYS A 398 -10.29 -32.77 18.02
C LYS A 398 -9.73 -33.50 16.78
N PHE A 399 -9.61 -32.82 15.67
CA PHE A 399 -8.86 -33.30 14.50
C PHE A 399 -7.36 -32.98 14.70
N ASN A 400 -6.65 -33.81 15.46
CA ASN A 400 -5.33 -33.47 16.01
C ASN A 400 -4.25 -33.15 14.98
N ASP A 401 -4.36 -33.69 13.76
CA ASP A 401 -3.44 -33.45 12.64
C ASP A 401 -4.02 -32.49 11.58
N ALA A 402 -5.13 -31.79 11.87
CA ALA A 402 -5.72 -30.84 10.94
C ALA A 402 -4.69 -29.79 10.50
N HIS A 403 -4.59 -29.59 9.17
CA HIS A 403 -3.64 -28.66 8.58
C HIS A 403 -4.12 -28.12 7.23
N SER A 404 -3.33 -27.24 6.64
CA SER A 404 -3.40 -26.87 5.22
C SER A 404 -2.61 -27.88 4.38
N ILE A 405 -3.16 -28.35 3.27
CA ILE A 405 -2.46 -29.21 2.31
C ILE A 405 -1.25 -28.51 1.66
N GLU A 406 -1.21 -27.18 1.67
CA GLU A 406 -0.05 -26.39 1.24
C GLU A 406 1.15 -26.61 2.17
N LEU A 407 0.88 -26.68 3.47
CA LEU A 407 1.89 -26.62 4.52
C LEU A 407 2.25 -28.02 5.03
N ASP A 408 1.30 -28.94 5.05
CA ASP A 408 1.48 -30.37 5.36
C ASP A 408 0.68 -31.23 4.37
N PRO A 409 1.31 -31.67 3.27
CA PRO A 409 0.64 -32.56 2.29
C PRO A 409 0.28 -33.95 2.85
N GLN A 410 0.74 -34.31 4.03
CA GLN A 410 0.49 -35.62 4.65
C GLN A 410 -0.67 -35.58 5.66
N THR A 411 -1.25 -34.42 5.93
CA THR A 411 -2.38 -34.30 6.86
C THR A 411 -3.53 -35.19 6.44
N THR A 412 -4.13 -35.91 7.41
CA THR A 412 -5.35 -36.69 7.17
C THR A 412 -6.63 -35.84 7.29
N HIS A 413 -6.49 -34.62 7.82
CA HIS A 413 -7.57 -33.65 7.96
C HIS A 413 -7.21 -32.31 7.27
N PRO A 414 -7.24 -32.25 5.92
CA PRO A 414 -6.92 -31.04 5.16
C PRO A 414 -8.07 -30.03 5.25
N VAL A 415 -8.15 -29.28 6.35
CA VAL A 415 -9.19 -28.25 6.57
C VAL A 415 -9.02 -27.02 5.67
N ILE A 416 -7.83 -26.84 5.12
CA ILE A 416 -7.49 -25.86 4.09
C ILE A 416 -6.93 -26.60 2.88
N ALA A 417 -7.51 -26.39 1.69
CA ALA A 417 -7.18 -27.11 0.48
C ALA A 417 -7.35 -26.25 -0.79
N LEU A 418 -6.89 -26.75 -1.94
CA LEU A 418 -7.21 -26.16 -3.24
C LEU A 418 -8.68 -26.42 -3.59
N MET A 419 -9.30 -25.46 -4.26
CA MET A 419 -10.60 -25.70 -4.86
C MET A 419 -10.48 -26.68 -6.04
N PRO A 420 -11.51 -27.53 -6.29
CA PRO A 420 -11.46 -28.53 -7.36
C PRO A 420 -11.19 -27.95 -8.75
N ASP A 421 -11.60 -26.73 -9.02
CA ASP A 421 -11.40 -26.02 -10.28
C ASP A 421 -10.01 -25.37 -10.44
N GLN A 422 -9.17 -25.41 -9.41
CA GLN A 422 -7.78 -24.93 -9.42
C GLN A 422 -6.76 -26.07 -9.60
N ASN A 423 -7.20 -27.32 -9.68
CA ASN A 423 -6.32 -28.47 -9.87
C ASN A 423 -5.81 -28.51 -11.33
N GLY A 424 -4.48 -28.54 -11.52
CA GLY A 424 -3.84 -28.72 -12.83
C GLY A 424 -3.20 -27.46 -13.44
N VAL A 425 -3.07 -26.37 -12.70
CA VAL A 425 -2.36 -25.16 -13.14
C VAL A 425 -0.89 -25.23 -12.68
N GLU A 426 0.04 -25.35 -13.65
CA GLU A 426 1.49 -25.55 -13.38
C GLU A 426 2.24 -24.23 -13.09
N ASP A 427 1.73 -23.08 -13.54
CA ASP A 427 2.39 -21.79 -13.36
C ASP A 427 2.12 -21.20 -11.96
N ILE A 428 3.19 -20.84 -11.24
CA ILE A 428 3.10 -20.21 -9.91
C ILE A 428 2.56 -18.76 -10.03
N GLY A 429 2.89 -18.06 -11.11
CA GLY A 429 2.42 -16.70 -11.36
C GLY A 429 1.04 -16.68 -12.04
N GLY A 430 0.11 -15.87 -11.51
CA GLY A 430 -1.23 -15.68 -12.10
C GLY A 430 -2.27 -16.77 -11.77
N THR A 431 -1.96 -17.68 -10.81
CA THR A 431 -2.88 -18.76 -10.37
C THR A 431 -3.54 -18.46 -9.03
N LEU A 432 -3.25 -17.31 -8.45
CA LEU A 432 -3.85 -16.82 -7.21
C LEU A 432 -5.24 -16.25 -7.50
N ARG A 433 -6.10 -16.29 -6.48
CA ARG A 433 -7.29 -15.45 -6.43
C ARG A 433 -6.82 -14.04 -6.09
N LEU A 434 -6.83 -13.14 -7.08
CA LEU A 434 -6.27 -11.79 -7.02
C LEU A 434 -7.33 -10.74 -7.29
N GLY A 435 -7.32 -9.65 -6.48
CA GLY A 435 -8.21 -8.51 -6.65
C GLY A 435 -9.49 -8.58 -5.82
N SER A 436 -10.46 -7.76 -6.16
CA SER A 436 -11.71 -7.60 -5.41
C SER A 436 -12.70 -8.70 -5.75
N TYR A 437 -13.25 -9.35 -4.71
CA TYR A 437 -14.30 -10.36 -4.83
C TYR A 437 -15.46 -10.07 -3.88
N PRO A 438 -16.70 -10.37 -4.31
CA PRO A 438 -17.88 -10.14 -3.51
C PRO A 438 -18.01 -11.19 -2.38
N CYS A 439 -18.46 -10.71 -1.23
CA CYS A 439 -18.81 -11.54 -0.08
C CYS A 439 -20.19 -11.14 0.47
N VAL A 440 -20.97 -12.13 0.88
CA VAL A 440 -22.29 -11.95 1.50
C VAL A 440 -22.17 -12.27 2.98
N LEU A 441 -22.47 -11.28 3.84
CA LEU A 441 -22.37 -11.40 5.29
C LEU A 441 -23.67 -11.90 5.92
N ASP A 442 -23.54 -12.77 6.92
CA ASP A 442 -24.66 -13.15 7.79
C ASP A 442 -25.08 -11.96 8.66
N LYS A 443 -26.36 -11.56 8.54
CA LYS A 443 -26.97 -10.42 9.26
C LYS A 443 -26.89 -10.50 10.78
N THR A 444 -26.66 -11.69 11.32
CA THR A 444 -26.54 -11.91 12.78
C THR A 444 -25.10 -11.90 13.26
N SER A 445 -24.14 -11.64 12.36
CA SER A 445 -22.70 -11.63 12.66
C SER A 445 -22.20 -10.27 13.19
N LYS A 446 -21.09 -10.30 13.94
CA LYS A 446 -20.37 -9.09 14.33
C LYS A 446 -19.76 -8.40 13.10
N ALA A 447 -19.31 -9.20 12.13
CA ALA A 447 -18.82 -8.68 10.85
C ALA A 447 -19.90 -7.80 10.18
N TYR A 448 -21.13 -8.29 10.02
CA TYR A 448 -22.23 -7.49 9.47
C TYR A 448 -22.50 -6.20 10.27
N GLN A 449 -22.44 -6.26 11.60
CA GLN A 449 -22.67 -5.09 12.45
C GLN A 449 -21.68 -3.95 12.19
N VAL A 450 -20.41 -4.28 11.96
CA VAL A 450 -19.37 -3.24 11.72
C VAL A 450 -19.33 -2.78 10.27
N TYR A 451 -19.64 -3.64 9.28
CA TYR A 451 -19.73 -3.23 7.88
C TYR A 451 -21.00 -2.43 7.58
N GLY A 452 -22.10 -2.75 8.26
CA GLY A 452 -23.40 -2.13 8.01
C GLY A 452 -24.03 -2.49 6.65
N SER A 453 -23.49 -3.49 5.96
CA SER A 453 -23.95 -3.96 4.65
C SER A 453 -23.89 -5.48 4.56
N GLU A 454 -24.86 -6.08 3.89
CA GLU A 454 -24.90 -7.52 3.61
C GLU A 454 -23.93 -7.90 2.47
N HIS A 455 -23.79 -7.03 1.48
CA HIS A 455 -22.92 -7.25 0.34
C HIS A 455 -21.70 -6.36 0.47
N ILE A 456 -20.53 -6.98 0.49
CA ILE A 456 -19.22 -6.31 0.55
C ILE A 456 -18.31 -6.84 -0.55
N GLU A 457 -17.27 -6.11 -0.84
CA GLU A 457 -16.21 -6.51 -1.75
C GLU A 457 -14.86 -6.29 -1.09
N GLU A 458 -14.02 -7.34 -1.07
CA GLU A 458 -12.69 -7.29 -0.48
C GLU A 458 -11.63 -7.79 -1.43
N ARG A 459 -10.37 -7.31 -1.25
CA ARG A 459 -9.22 -7.72 -2.05
C ARG A 459 -8.65 -9.03 -1.53
N HIS A 460 -8.27 -9.91 -2.44
CA HIS A 460 -7.71 -11.23 -2.17
C HIS A 460 -6.33 -11.41 -2.81
N ARG A 461 -5.50 -12.22 -2.16
CA ARG A 461 -4.19 -12.66 -2.67
C ARG A 461 -3.85 -14.02 -2.07
N HIS A 462 -4.51 -15.09 -2.53
CA HIS A 462 -4.29 -16.44 -2.01
C HIS A 462 -4.70 -17.51 -3.03
N ARG A 463 -4.28 -18.75 -2.78
CA ARG A 463 -4.59 -19.92 -3.61
C ARG A 463 -5.44 -20.95 -2.88
N TYR A 464 -5.18 -21.14 -1.58
CA TYR A 464 -5.82 -22.15 -0.75
C TYR A 464 -7.04 -21.57 -0.04
N GLU A 465 -8.06 -22.41 0.11
CA GLU A 465 -9.38 -22.03 0.63
C GLU A 465 -9.80 -22.96 1.76
N PHE A 466 -10.82 -22.57 2.51
CA PHE A 466 -11.52 -23.42 3.45
C PHE A 466 -12.07 -24.67 2.76
N ASN A 467 -11.77 -25.85 3.28
CA ASN A 467 -12.30 -27.12 2.74
C ASN A 467 -13.73 -27.37 3.22
N ASN A 468 -14.69 -27.36 2.28
CA ASN A 468 -16.11 -27.51 2.57
C ASN A 468 -16.50 -28.86 3.20
N ASP A 469 -15.69 -29.91 3.09
CA ASP A 469 -15.93 -31.21 3.72
C ASP A 469 -15.95 -31.11 5.25
N TYR A 470 -15.30 -30.09 5.83
CA TYR A 470 -15.25 -29.82 7.26
C TYR A 470 -16.28 -28.81 7.75
N ARG A 471 -17.12 -28.26 6.85
CA ARG A 471 -18.08 -27.20 7.17
C ARG A 471 -19.03 -27.61 8.31
N ALA A 472 -19.65 -28.79 8.20
CA ALA A 472 -20.56 -29.30 9.21
C ALA A 472 -19.88 -29.47 10.57
N ALA A 473 -18.71 -30.14 10.59
CA ALA A 473 -18.00 -30.41 11.83
C ALA A 473 -17.57 -29.14 12.57
N LEU A 474 -17.11 -28.10 11.86
CA LEU A 474 -16.69 -26.84 12.48
C LEU A 474 -17.90 -26.02 12.98
N THR A 475 -19.00 -25.96 12.21
CA THR A 475 -20.18 -25.20 12.59
C THR A 475 -20.96 -25.85 13.74
N GLU A 476 -21.07 -27.17 13.78
CA GLU A 476 -21.69 -27.92 14.90
C GLU A 476 -20.94 -27.71 16.22
N ASN A 477 -19.63 -27.45 16.15
CA ASN A 477 -18.82 -27.11 17.31
C ASN A 477 -18.78 -25.61 17.64
N GLY A 478 -19.56 -24.75 16.94
CA GLY A 478 -19.79 -23.35 17.30
C GLY A 478 -18.98 -22.32 16.49
N LEU A 479 -18.19 -22.75 15.49
CA LEU A 479 -17.58 -21.79 14.55
C LEU A 479 -18.65 -21.25 13.60
N LYS A 480 -18.76 -19.95 13.46
CA LYS A 480 -19.71 -19.33 12.55
C LYS A 480 -19.04 -18.91 11.24
N LEU A 481 -19.57 -19.36 10.11
CA LEU A 481 -19.18 -18.93 8.78
C LEU A 481 -19.96 -17.66 8.45
N CYS A 482 -19.40 -16.52 8.80
CA CYS A 482 -20.14 -15.25 8.79
C CYS A 482 -20.05 -14.49 7.46
N GLY A 483 -19.18 -14.90 6.54
CA GLY A 483 -19.08 -14.37 5.19
C GLY A 483 -18.88 -15.48 4.17
N LEU A 484 -19.67 -15.46 3.10
CA LEU A 484 -19.61 -16.45 2.03
C LEU A 484 -19.56 -15.76 0.66
N SER A 485 -19.01 -16.45 -0.35
CA SER A 485 -19.21 -16.04 -1.74
C SER A 485 -20.69 -16.00 -2.10
N PRO A 486 -21.13 -15.23 -3.11
CA PRO A 486 -22.56 -15.10 -3.47
C PRO A 486 -23.25 -16.43 -3.79
N ASP A 487 -22.52 -17.42 -4.29
CA ASP A 487 -22.98 -18.78 -4.53
C ASP A 487 -22.97 -19.68 -3.27
N GLY A 488 -22.49 -19.15 -2.13
CA GLY A 488 -22.36 -19.84 -0.87
C GLY A 488 -21.25 -20.90 -0.81
N ARG A 489 -20.45 -21.04 -1.88
CA ARG A 489 -19.46 -22.12 -2.03
C ARG A 489 -18.16 -21.84 -1.28
N ILE A 490 -17.69 -20.60 -1.29
CA ILE A 490 -16.42 -20.22 -0.67
C ILE A 490 -16.69 -19.55 0.68
N VAL A 491 -15.93 -19.94 1.69
CA VAL A 491 -15.96 -19.31 3.02
C VAL A 491 -14.94 -18.18 3.04
N GLU A 492 -15.44 -16.95 3.10
CA GLU A 492 -14.64 -15.72 3.07
C GLU A 492 -14.30 -15.19 4.46
N MET A 493 -15.16 -15.50 5.44
CA MET A 493 -15.03 -14.96 6.79
C MET A 493 -15.62 -15.88 7.84
N ILE A 494 -14.93 -15.96 8.99
CA ILE A 494 -15.37 -16.75 10.16
C ILE A 494 -15.41 -15.87 11.40
N GLU A 495 -16.26 -16.23 12.37
CA GLU A 495 -16.27 -15.65 13.71
C GLU A 495 -16.60 -16.69 14.79
N ILE A 496 -16.15 -16.42 16.03
CA ILE A 496 -16.59 -17.12 17.23
C ILE A 496 -17.62 -16.22 17.93
N PRO A 497 -18.93 -16.58 17.94
CA PRO A 497 -19.99 -15.68 18.41
C PRO A 497 -19.86 -15.27 19.88
N ASP A 498 -19.49 -16.21 20.77
CA ASP A 498 -19.35 -16.00 22.21
C ASP A 498 -18.01 -15.37 22.63
N HIS A 499 -17.18 -14.96 21.68
CA HIS A 499 -15.93 -14.25 21.92
C HIS A 499 -16.15 -12.73 21.83
N PRO A 500 -15.49 -11.89 22.64
CA PRO A 500 -15.60 -10.44 22.54
C PRO A 500 -15.35 -9.93 21.11
N TRP A 501 -14.29 -10.40 20.49
CA TRP A 501 -13.95 -10.16 19.09
C TRP A 501 -13.02 -11.28 18.59
N PHE A 502 -13.54 -12.21 17.82
CA PHE A 502 -12.74 -13.22 17.12
C PHE A 502 -13.28 -13.32 15.70
N ILE A 503 -12.68 -12.57 14.80
CA ILE A 503 -13.08 -12.52 13.40
C ILE A 503 -11.81 -12.79 12.56
N ALA A 504 -11.98 -13.60 11.53
CA ALA A 504 -10.92 -13.81 10.56
C ALA A 504 -11.50 -13.85 9.13
N THR A 505 -10.75 -13.31 8.19
CA THR A 505 -11.12 -13.19 6.78
C THR A 505 -10.02 -13.75 5.88
N GLN A 506 -10.44 -14.38 4.77
CA GLN A 506 -9.52 -14.84 3.73
C GLN A 506 -8.99 -13.68 2.90
N ALA A 507 -9.66 -12.54 2.95
CA ALA A 507 -9.30 -11.31 2.26
C ALA A 507 -8.19 -10.53 2.95
N HIS A 508 -7.79 -9.43 2.29
CA HIS A 508 -6.82 -8.43 2.74
C HIS A 508 -7.49 -7.04 2.92
N PRO A 509 -8.33 -6.87 3.96
CA PRO A 509 -9.05 -5.62 4.20
C PRO A 509 -8.13 -4.42 4.51
N GLU A 510 -6.90 -4.69 4.98
CA GLU A 510 -5.87 -3.67 5.19
C GLU A 510 -5.59 -2.84 3.95
N LEU A 511 -5.69 -3.43 2.76
CA LEU A 511 -5.43 -2.77 1.48
C LEU A 511 -6.50 -1.70 1.15
N LYS A 512 -7.68 -1.79 1.74
CA LYS A 512 -8.81 -0.86 1.52
C LYS A 512 -8.98 0.18 2.62
N SER A 513 -8.17 0.13 3.68
CA SER A 513 -8.25 1.09 4.78
C SER A 513 -7.69 2.46 4.39
N ARG A 514 -8.34 3.53 4.84
CA ARG A 514 -7.97 4.93 4.60
C ARG A 514 -7.92 5.69 5.93
N PRO A 515 -7.06 6.71 6.09
CA PRO A 515 -6.94 7.44 7.35
C PRO A 515 -8.23 8.16 7.76
N ASN A 516 -8.95 8.72 6.79
CA ASN A 516 -10.24 9.40 6.98
C ASN A 516 -11.46 8.46 6.86
N ARG A 517 -11.23 7.20 6.45
CA ARG A 517 -12.27 6.16 6.31
C ARG A 517 -11.69 4.80 6.68
N PRO A 518 -11.43 4.55 7.98
CA PRO A 518 -10.83 3.30 8.45
C PRO A 518 -11.69 2.10 8.07
N HIS A 519 -11.02 1.00 7.71
CA HIS A 519 -11.73 -0.23 7.35
C HIS A 519 -12.54 -0.76 8.55
N PRO A 520 -13.81 -1.18 8.36
CA PRO A 520 -14.71 -1.58 9.44
C PRO A 520 -14.16 -2.66 10.37
N LEU A 521 -13.49 -3.69 9.83
CA LEU A 521 -12.88 -4.76 10.64
C LEU A 521 -11.76 -4.23 11.53
N PHE A 522 -10.91 -3.33 11.02
CA PHE A 522 -9.82 -2.76 11.81
C PHE A 522 -10.34 -1.81 12.87
N LYS A 523 -11.32 -0.97 12.54
CA LYS A 523 -11.98 -0.10 13.52
C LYS A 523 -12.61 -0.92 14.64
N GLY A 524 -13.44 -1.92 14.33
CA GLY A 524 -14.09 -2.78 15.33
C GLY A 524 -13.09 -3.61 16.15
N PHE A 525 -12.00 -4.07 15.55
CA PHE A 525 -10.94 -4.78 16.25
C PHE A 525 -10.22 -3.87 17.26
N VAL A 526 -9.84 -2.66 16.87
CA VAL A 526 -9.20 -1.69 17.76
C VAL A 526 -10.17 -1.28 18.88
N GLU A 527 -11.44 -1.00 18.56
CA GLU A 527 -12.47 -0.71 19.55
C GLU A 527 -12.61 -1.83 20.60
N ALA A 528 -12.65 -3.08 20.16
CA ALA A 528 -12.71 -4.23 21.06
C ALA A 528 -11.43 -4.36 21.92
N SER A 529 -10.26 -4.10 21.32
CA SER A 529 -8.97 -4.16 22.01
C SER A 529 -8.84 -3.08 23.09
N VAL A 530 -9.26 -1.86 22.80
CA VAL A 530 -9.28 -0.75 23.78
C VAL A 530 -10.16 -1.08 25.00
N LYS A 531 -11.27 -1.79 24.80
CA LYS A 531 -12.18 -2.22 25.88
C LYS A 531 -11.61 -3.37 26.72
N THR A 532 -10.58 -4.05 26.24
CA THR A 532 -9.96 -5.17 26.92
C THR A 532 -9.00 -4.66 28.01
N LYS A 533 -9.31 -4.98 29.27
CA LYS A 533 -8.46 -4.66 30.41
C LYS A 533 -7.42 -5.79 30.60
N ARG A 534 -6.16 -5.49 30.50
CA ARG A 534 -5.04 -6.39 30.80
C ARG A 534 -3.96 -5.70 31.59
#